data_558dbc0157daf6b240d12406a8c21302
#
_entry.id   558dbc0157daf6b240d12406a8c21302
#
_cell.length_a   1.000
_cell.length_b   1.000
_cell.length_c   1.000
_cell.angle_alpha   90.00
_cell.angle_beta   90.00
_cell.angle_gamma   90.00
#
_symmetry.space_group_name_H-M   'P 1'
#
loop_
_entity.id
_entity.type
_entity.pdbx_description
1 polymer ?
#
loop_
_entity_poly.entity_id
_entity_poly.type
_entity_poly.pdbx_seq_one_letter_code
_entity_poly.pdbx_strand_id
1 'polypeptide(L)'
;MKKIVLLRHGESIWNKENRFTGWTDVDLTEKGIEEASKAGDLLKENDFKFDKAYTSYLKRAVKTLNCVLDRMDRDWIPVEKSWRLNEKHYGSLQGLNKSETAEKYGDEQVLIWRRSYDIAPKPLKENDPRNPRFELRYKDIPDNELPRTESLKDTVEPVSYTHLTLP
;
A
#
# COMPACT_ATOMS: atom_id res chain seq x y z
N MET A 1 -15.14 -22.02 9.57
CA MET A 1 -15.36 -20.94 8.58
C MET A 1 -14.11 -20.08 8.56
N LYS A 2 -13.50 -19.83 7.41
CA LYS A 2 -12.33 -18.94 7.30
C LYS A 2 -12.79 -17.48 7.42
N LYS A 3 -12.05 -16.65 8.18
CA LYS A 3 -12.34 -15.23 8.35
C LYS A 3 -11.15 -14.43 7.79
N ILE A 4 -11.42 -13.36 7.07
CA ILE A 4 -10.42 -12.43 6.56
C ILE A 4 -10.71 -11.06 7.18
N VAL A 5 -9.67 -10.40 7.68
CA VAL A 5 -9.71 -9.01 8.10
C VAL A 5 -8.82 -8.20 7.15
N LEU A 6 -9.38 -7.18 6.55
CA LEU A 6 -8.67 -6.23 5.69
C LEU A 6 -8.43 -4.96 6.49
N LEU A 7 -7.17 -4.64 6.71
CA LEU A 7 -6.75 -3.46 7.47
C LEU A 7 -5.96 -2.51 6.58
N ARG A 8 -6.34 -1.24 6.55
CA ARG A 8 -5.54 -0.20 5.92
C ARG A 8 -4.45 0.27 6.89
N HIS A 9 -3.26 0.62 6.37
CA HIS A 9 -2.21 1.23 7.17
C HIS A 9 -2.65 2.54 7.83
N GLY A 10 -2.08 2.86 9.00
CA GLY A 10 -2.27 4.13 9.69
C GLY A 10 -1.81 5.34 8.87
N GLU A 11 -2.11 6.55 9.35
CA GLU A 11 -1.71 7.78 8.68
C GLU A 11 -0.21 7.80 8.38
N SER A 12 0.16 8.01 7.12
CA SER A 12 1.56 8.18 6.70
C SER A 12 1.93 9.67 6.61
N ILE A 13 3.24 9.97 6.60
CA ILE A 13 3.76 11.33 6.45
C ILE A 13 3.13 12.02 5.22
N TRP A 14 3.07 11.32 4.08
CA TRP A 14 2.50 11.90 2.86
C TRP A 14 0.97 11.91 2.83
N ASN A 15 0.29 11.12 3.67
CA ASN A 15 -1.15 11.34 3.89
C ASN A 15 -1.39 12.67 4.59
N LYS A 16 -0.61 12.98 5.64
CA LYS A 16 -0.67 14.25 6.36
C LYS A 16 -0.31 15.44 5.46
N GLU A 17 0.67 15.29 4.58
CA GLU A 17 1.09 16.31 3.61
C GLU A 17 0.20 16.40 2.36
N ASN A 18 -0.86 15.61 2.26
CA ASN A 18 -1.76 15.54 1.11
C ASN A 18 -1.03 15.25 -0.22
N ARG A 19 -0.07 14.31 -0.22
CA ARG A 19 0.69 13.91 -1.41
C ARG A 19 0.23 12.56 -1.97
N PHE A 20 0.45 12.36 -3.28
CA PHE A 20 0.35 11.04 -3.90
C PHE A 20 1.50 10.15 -3.43
N THR A 21 1.19 9.03 -2.78
CA THR A 21 2.20 8.14 -2.19
C THR A 21 2.56 6.98 -3.11
N GLY A 22 1.61 6.10 -3.38
CA GLY A 22 1.85 4.90 -4.20
C GLY A 22 2.99 4.03 -3.65
N TRP A 23 3.98 3.74 -4.50
CA TRP A 23 5.11 2.89 -4.15
C TRP A 23 6.24 3.61 -3.41
N THR A 24 6.18 4.93 -3.29
CA THR A 24 7.16 5.65 -2.47
C THR A 24 7.06 5.20 -1.01
N ASP A 25 8.21 4.83 -0.43
CA ASP A 25 8.28 4.18 0.87
C ASP A 25 8.39 5.19 2.02
N VAL A 26 7.28 5.88 2.29
CA VAL A 26 7.16 6.83 3.40
C VAL A 26 6.75 6.14 4.69
N ASP A 27 7.12 6.73 5.81
CA ASP A 27 6.83 6.21 7.15
C ASP A 27 5.42 6.61 7.64
N LEU A 28 5.00 5.99 8.75
CA LEU A 28 3.85 6.41 9.53
C LEU A 28 4.15 7.69 10.30
N THR A 29 3.11 8.49 10.57
CA THR A 29 3.15 9.53 11.59
C THR A 29 2.96 8.89 12.99
N GLU A 30 3.22 9.66 14.05
CA GLU A 30 2.89 9.24 15.43
C GLU A 30 1.41 8.85 15.54
N LYS A 31 0.53 9.67 14.97
CA LYS A 31 -0.90 9.37 14.87
C LYS A 31 -1.17 8.05 14.14
N GLY A 32 -0.45 7.77 13.04
CA GLY A 32 -0.59 6.51 12.30
C GLY A 32 -0.18 5.29 13.13
N ILE A 33 0.81 5.42 13.99
CA ILE A 33 1.21 4.38 14.96
C ILE A 33 0.12 4.17 16.02
N GLU A 34 -0.46 5.26 16.53
CA GLU A 34 -1.58 5.19 17.48
C GLU A 34 -2.81 4.53 16.85
N GLU A 35 -3.15 4.88 15.61
CA GLU A 35 -4.25 4.27 14.85
C GLU A 35 -4.04 2.76 14.68
N ALA A 36 -2.83 2.34 14.33
CA ALA A 36 -2.47 0.92 14.20
C ALA A 36 -2.57 0.18 15.55
N SER A 37 -2.10 0.79 16.63
CA SER A 37 -2.18 0.24 17.98
C SER A 37 -3.63 0.06 18.43
N LYS A 38 -4.47 1.07 18.23
CA LYS A 38 -5.91 1.00 18.52
C LYS A 38 -6.61 -0.09 17.71
N ALA A 39 -6.23 -0.28 16.46
CA ALA A 39 -6.78 -1.35 15.63
C ALA A 39 -6.44 -2.73 16.22
N GLY A 40 -5.21 -2.92 16.71
CA GLY A 40 -4.79 -4.14 17.41
C GLY A 40 -5.60 -4.37 18.69
N ASP A 41 -5.80 -3.34 19.51
CA ASP A 41 -6.61 -3.42 20.73
C ASP A 41 -8.05 -3.84 20.41
N LEU A 42 -8.68 -3.20 19.42
CA LEU A 42 -10.04 -3.52 18.97
C LEU A 42 -10.17 -4.97 18.48
N LEU A 43 -9.19 -5.47 17.74
CA LEU A 43 -9.19 -6.85 17.26
C LEU A 43 -9.05 -7.83 18.43
N LYS A 44 -8.20 -7.53 19.41
CA LYS A 44 -8.02 -8.33 20.63
C LYS A 44 -9.30 -8.35 21.48
N GLU A 45 -9.91 -7.20 21.73
CA GLU A 45 -11.15 -7.05 22.51
C GLU A 45 -12.33 -7.82 21.90
N ASN A 46 -12.36 -7.92 20.56
CA ASN A 46 -13.39 -8.68 19.83
C ASN A 46 -13.00 -10.15 19.58
N ASP A 47 -12.02 -10.66 20.31
CA ASP A 47 -11.55 -12.07 20.28
C ASP A 47 -11.18 -12.57 18.85
N PHE A 48 -10.64 -11.70 17.99
CA PHE A 48 -10.07 -12.13 16.73
C PHE A 48 -8.79 -12.92 16.96
N LYS A 49 -8.71 -14.10 16.34
CA LYS A 49 -7.53 -14.96 16.35
C LYS A 49 -7.08 -15.20 14.92
N PHE A 50 -5.83 -14.86 14.64
CA PHE A 50 -5.25 -15.01 13.31
C PHE A 50 -4.22 -16.14 13.30
N ASP A 51 -4.24 -16.94 12.25
CA ASP A 51 -3.28 -18.02 12.01
C ASP A 51 -2.12 -17.55 11.12
N LYS A 52 -2.37 -16.52 10.30
CA LYS A 52 -1.41 -15.95 9.36
C LYS A 52 -1.74 -14.50 9.03
N ALA A 53 -0.72 -13.72 8.75
CA ALA A 53 -0.86 -12.34 8.30
C ALA A 53 -0.14 -12.11 6.96
N TYR A 54 -0.65 -11.16 6.19
CA TYR A 54 -0.07 -10.72 4.91
C TYR A 54 0.14 -9.22 4.94
N THR A 55 1.23 -8.74 4.35
CA THR A 55 1.49 -7.31 4.22
C THR A 55 2.25 -7.01 2.93
N SER A 56 2.27 -5.73 2.54
CA SER A 56 3.07 -5.28 1.41
C SER A 56 4.56 -5.13 1.75
N TYR A 57 5.37 -4.71 0.77
CA TYR A 57 6.77 -4.34 1.01
C TYR A 57 6.93 -2.93 1.57
N LEU A 58 5.87 -2.12 1.62
CA LEU A 58 5.93 -0.73 2.04
C LEU A 58 5.99 -0.63 3.57
N LYS A 59 6.95 0.16 4.09
CA LYS A 59 7.21 0.25 5.53
C LYS A 59 5.97 0.66 6.34
N ARG A 60 5.13 1.57 5.84
CA ARG A 60 3.90 1.97 6.52
C ARG A 60 2.95 0.81 6.76
N ALA A 61 2.83 -0.12 5.79
CA ALA A 61 1.99 -1.32 5.95
C ALA A 61 2.64 -2.34 6.90
N VAL A 62 3.95 -2.57 6.75
CA VAL A 62 4.70 -3.48 7.63
C VAL A 62 4.66 -2.99 9.08
N LYS A 63 4.90 -1.69 9.33
CA LYS A 63 4.85 -1.11 10.68
C LYS A 63 3.44 -1.16 11.26
N THR A 64 2.40 -0.88 10.46
CA THR A 64 1.01 -1.03 10.91
C THR A 64 0.73 -2.46 11.36
N LEU A 65 1.10 -3.46 10.56
CA LEU A 65 0.93 -4.86 10.93
C LEU A 65 1.68 -5.20 12.22
N ASN A 66 2.94 -4.77 12.35
CA ASN A 66 3.73 -5.04 13.55
C ASN A 66 3.06 -4.45 14.81
N CYS A 67 2.57 -3.20 14.75
CA CYS A 67 1.83 -2.60 15.86
C CYS A 67 0.57 -3.41 16.21
N VAL A 68 -0.17 -3.88 15.22
CA VAL A 68 -1.38 -4.70 15.42
C VAL A 68 -1.03 -6.03 16.09
N LEU A 69 -0.03 -6.74 15.60
CA LEU A 69 0.37 -8.05 16.13
C LEU A 69 0.91 -7.94 17.57
N ASP A 70 1.73 -6.93 17.85
CA ASP A 70 2.24 -6.62 19.18
C ASP A 70 1.09 -6.40 20.19
N ARG A 71 0.12 -5.56 19.84
CA ARG A 71 -1.06 -5.30 20.70
C ARG A 71 -1.92 -6.54 20.94
N MET A 72 -1.95 -7.46 19.98
CA MET A 72 -2.70 -8.71 20.04
C MET A 72 -1.93 -9.86 20.72
N ASP A 73 -0.66 -9.69 21.09
CA ASP A 73 0.25 -10.77 21.53
C ASP A 73 0.34 -11.89 20.46
N ARG A 74 0.50 -11.52 19.18
CA ARG A 74 0.49 -12.42 18.01
C ARG A 74 1.71 -12.28 17.13
N ASP A 75 2.82 -11.71 17.60
CA ASP A 75 4.05 -11.53 16.84
C ASP A 75 4.63 -12.84 16.30
N TRP A 76 4.29 -13.95 16.91
CA TRP A 76 4.77 -15.28 16.58
C TRP A 76 4.09 -15.92 15.37
N ILE A 77 2.96 -15.38 14.87
CA ILE A 77 2.29 -15.96 13.69
C ILE A 77 3.10 -15.74 12.42
N PRO A 78 2.99 -16.63 11.41
CA PRO A 78 3.63 -16.44 10.12
C PRO A 78 3.16 -15.15 9.44
N VAL A 79 4.12 -14.35 8.97
CA VAL A 79 3.86 -13.13 8.19
C VAL A 79 4.45 -13.30 6.79
N GLU A 80 3.60 -13.16 5.78
CA GLU A 80 4.02 -13.17 4.38
C GLU A 80 4.00 -11.75 3.82
N LYS A 81 5.11 -11.34 3.23
CA LYS A 81 5.25 -10.05 2.54
C LYS A 81 5.16 -10.26 1.03
N SER A 82 4.36 -9.45 0.36
CA SER A 82 4.27 -9.48 -1.09
C SER A 82 4.21 -8.07 -1.68
N TRP A 83 5.03 -7.79 -2.70
CA TRP A 83 4.97 -6.54 -3.45
C TRP A 83 3.62 -6.35 -4.16
N ARG A 84 2.94 -7.46 -4.49
CA ARG A 84 1.59 -7.45 -5.09
C ARG A 84 0.53 -6.84 -4.19
N LEU A 85 0.83 -6.67 -2.89
CA LEU A 85 -0.01 -5.97 -1.90
C LEU A 85 0.35 -4.49 -1.74
N ASN A 86 1.31 -3.99 -2.52
CA ASN A 86 1.61 -2.56 -2.50
C ASN A 86 0.37 -1.75 -2.92
N GLU A 87 0.30 -0.52 -2.43
CA GLU A 87 -0.66 0.47 -2.93
C GLU A 87 -0.47 0.68 -4.44
N LYS A 88 -1.54 1.04 -5.14
CA LYS A 88 -1.50 1.40 -6.55
C LYS A 88 -0.34 2.37 -6.87
N HIS A 89 0.41 2.08 -7.93
CA HIS A 89 1.51 2.93 -8.37
C HIS A 89 0.98 4.17 -9.11
N TYR A 90 1.19 5.34 -8.55
CA TYR A 90 0.69 6.60 -9.12
C TYR A 90 1.58 7.20 -10.22
N GLY A 91 2.55 6.47 -10.75
CA GLY A 91 3.41 6.93 -11.83
C GLY A 91 4.10 8.26 -11.52
N SER A 92 4.09 9.17 -12.49
CA SER A 92 4.71 10.49 -12.35
C SER A 92 4.07 11.41 -11.31
N LEU A 93 2.87 11.06 -10.82
CA LEU A 93 2.20 11.84 -9.75
C LEU A 93 2.80 11.61 -8.37
N GLN A 94 3.56 10.51 -8.14
CA GLN A 94 4.17 10.24 -6.84
C GLN A 94 4.98 11.43 -6.33
N GLY A 95 4.72 11.87 -5.10
CA GLY A 95 5.34 13.01 -4.45
C GLY A 95 4.67 14.35 -4.69
N LEU A 96 3.80 14.49 -5.70
CA LEU A 96 3.07 15.73 -5.94
C LEU A 96 1.99 15.94 -4.88
N ASN A 97 1.76 17.20 -4.50
CA ASN A 97 0.62 17.56 -3.66
C ASN A 97 -0.68 17.44 -4.46
N LYS A 98 -1.71 16.85 -3.84
CA LYS A 98 -2.97 16.56 -4.55
C LYS A 98 -3.76 17.82 -4.89
N SER A 99 -3.75 18.85 -3.99
CA SER A 99 -4.45 20.11 -4.22
C SER A 99 -3.77 20.91 -5.34
N GLU A 100 -2.46 21.07 -5.29
CA GLU A 100 -1.69 21.74 -6.36
C GLU A 100 -1.84 21.02 -7.71
N THR A 101 -1.93 19.70 -7.69
CA THR A 101 -2.16 18.90 -8.90
C THR A 101 -3.57 19.15 -9.44
N ALA A 102 -4.58 19.29 -8.56
CA ALA A 102 -5.95 19.60 -8.95
C ALA A 102 -6.07 21.02 -9.51
N GLU A 103 -5.41 22.01 -8.93
CA GLU A 103 -5.33 23.36 -9.47
C GLU A 103 -4.74 23.39 -10.89
N LYS A 104 -3.73 22.55 -11.14
CA LYS A 104 -3.03 22.49 -12.44
C LYS A 104 -3.78 21.73 -13.53
N TYR A 105 -4.42 20.63 -13.19
CA TYR A 105 -5.01 19.68 -14.16
C TYR A 105 -6.54 19.59 -14.08
N GLY A 106 -7.16 20.22 -13.10
CA GLY A 106 -8.58 20.14 -12.78
C GLY A 106 -8.90 18.96 -11.85
N ASP A 107 -9.89 19.16 -10.98
CA ASP A 107 -10.36 18.15 -10.02
C ASP A 107 -10.84 16.87 -10.70
N GLU A 108 -11.56 17.00 -11.83
CA GLU A 108 -12.09 15.87 -12.59
C GLU A 108 -10.96 14.97 -13.10
N GLN A 109 -9.92 15.55 -13.70
CA GLN A 109 -8.78 14.78 -14.18
C GLN A 109 -8.03 14.08 -13.05
N VAL A 110 -7.85 14.75 -11.92
CA VAL A 110 -7.22 14.15 -10.73
C VAL A 110 -8.09 13.03 -10.16
N LEU A 111 -9.40 13.19 -10.15
CA LEU A 111 -10.34 12.15 -9.73
C LEU A 111 -10.26 10.92 -10.64
N ILE A 112 -10.19 11.12 -11.97
CA ILE A 112 -9.98 10.04 -12.95
C ILE A 112 -8.71 9.27 -12.62
N TRP A 113 -7.56 9.93 -12.46
CA TRP A 113 -6.29 9.27 -12.13
C TRP A 113 -6.32 8.51 -10.78
N ARG A 114 -7.14 8.96 -9.85
CA ARG A 114 -7.26 8.34 -8.52
C ARG A 114 -8.25 7.18 -8.47
N ARG A 115 -9.31 7.21 -9.25
CA ARG A 115 -10.49 6.37 -9.08
C ARG A 115 -10.93 5.59 -10.31
N SER A 116 -10.46 5.94 -11.51
CA SER A 116 -10.81 5.16 -12.70
C SER A 116 -10.32 3.73 -12.60
N TYR A 117 -11.14 2.82 -13.09
CA TYR A 117 -10.83 1.40 -13.10
C TYR A 117 -9.67 1.07 -14.06
N ASP A 118 -9.67 1.67 -15.24
CA ASP A 118 -8.79 1.33 -16.36
C ASP A 118 -7.85 2.47 -16.82
N ILE A 119 -8.00 3.68 -16.27
CA ILE A 119 -7.14 4.82 -16.63
C ILE A 119 -6.05 5.01 -15.58
N ALA A 120 -4.80 4.76 -15.98
CA ALA A 120 -3.63 5.00 -15.17
C ALA A 120 -3.10 6.44 -15.31
N PRO A 121 -2.44 6.99 -14.28
CA PRO A 121 -1.63 8.20 -14.42
C PRO A 121 -0.48 8.01 -15.41
N LYS A 122 0.16 9.12 -15.82
CA LYS A 122 1.33 9.05 -16.70
C LYS A 122 2.45 8.23 -16.05
N PRO A 123 3.02 7.24 -16.77
CA PRO A 123 4.07 6.39 -16.21
C PRO A 123 5.36 7.16 -15.89
N LEU A 124 6.16 6.63 -14.97
CA LEU A 124 7.53 7.06 -14.78
C LEU A 124 8.35 6.78 -16.04
N LYS A 125 9.34 7.64 -16.32
CA LYS A 125 10.34 7.37 -17.34
C LYS A 125 11.21 6.18 -16.92
N GLU A 126 11.81 5.50 -17.88
CA GLU A 126 12.66 4.33 -17.58
C GLU A 126 13.84 4.66 -16.67
N ASN A 127 14.44 5.82 -16.87
CA ASN A 127 15.58 6.31 -16.09
C ASN A 127 15.18 7.16 -14.87
N ASP A 128 13.89 7.24 -14.52
CA ASP A 128 13.45 7.97 -13.34
C ASP A 128 13.95 7.25 -12.08
N PRO A 129 14.64 7.94 -11.15
CA PRO A 129 15.19 7.32 -9.95
C PRO A 129 14.13 6.69 -9.03
N ARG A 130 12.85 7.05 -9.20
CA ARG A 130 11.72 6.46 -8.47
C ARG A 130 11.21 5.17 -9.11
N ASN A 131 11.79 4.73 -10.23
CA ASN A 131 11.40 3.47 -10.86
C ASN A 131 11.75 2.30 -9.92
N PRO A 132 10.79 1.42 -9.58
CA PRO A 132 10.99 0.31 -8.65
C PRO A 132 12.17 -0.61 -8.97
N ARG A 133 12.53 -0.75 -10.25
CA ARG A 133 13.68 -1.57 -10.67
C ARG A 133 15.02 -1.16 -10.06
N PHE A 134 15.15 0.09 -9.58
CA PHE A 134 16.35 0.58 -8.92
C PHE A 134 16.36 0.33 -7.41
N GLU A 135 15.26 -0.15 -6.84
CA GLU A 135 15.15 -0.42 -5.41
C GLU A 135 15.54 -1.87 -5.08
N LEU A 136 16.44 -2.04 -4.13
CA LEU A 136 16.97 -3.34 -3.69
C LEU A 136 15.85 -4.34 -3.31
N ARG A 137 14.74 -3.86 -2.76
CA ARG A 137 13.62 -4.70 -2.32
C ARG A 137 12.91 -5.43 -3.47
N TYR A 138 13.08 -4.98 -4.70
CA TYR A 138 12.45 -5.55 -5.89
C TYR A 138 13.45 -6.24 -6.83
N LYS A 139 14.72 -6.39 -6.41
CA LYS A 139 15.83 -6.92 -7.26
C LYS A 139 15.58 -8.31 -7.86
N ASP A 140 14.76 -9.13 -7.19
CA ASP A 140 14.46 -10.50 -7.62
C ASP A 140 13.16 -10.60 -8.43
N ILE A 141 12.55 -9.45 -8.76
CA ILE A 141 11.34 -9.36 -9.56
C ILE A 141 11.73 -8.95 -10.99
N PRO A 142 11.26 -9.68 -12.01
CA PRO A 142 11.53 -9.29 -13.40
C PRO A 142 11.05 -7.87 -13.72
N ASP A 143 11.85 -7.10 -14.46
CA ASP A 143 11.56 -5.70 -14.79
C ASP A 143 10.20 -5.51 -15.48
N ASN A 144 9.75 -6.49 -16.24
CA ASN A 144 8.46 -6.45 -16.94
C ASN A 144 7.26 -6.68 -16.01
N GLU A 145 7.47 -7.17 -14.78
CA GLU A 145 6.44 -7.28 -13.74
C GLU A 145 6.37 -6.04 -12.85
N LEU A 146 7.40 -5.18 -12.87
CA LEU A 146 7.44 -3.98 -12.05
C LEU A 146 6.70 -2.82 -12.72
N PRO A 147 5.62 -2.29 -12.10
CA PRO A 147 4.84 -1.22 -12.70
C PRO A 147 5.58 0.12 -12.66
N ARG A 148 5.41 0.92 -13.70
CA ARG A 148 5.80 2.34 -13.73
C ARG A 148 4.60 3.27 -13.52
N THR A 149 3.40 2.71 -13.54
CA THR A 149 2.10 3.31 -13.24
C THR A 149 1.06 2.20 -13.19
N GLU A 150 -0.04 2.41 -12.49
CA GLU A 150 -1.14 1.44 -12.42
C GLU A 150 -2.50 2.15 -12.46
N SER A 151 -3.47 1.52 -13.11
CA SER A 151 -4.90 1.74 -12.91
C SER A 151 -5.40 0.88 -11.73
N LEU A 152 -6.67 0.96 -11.35
CA LEU A 152 -7.22 0.02 -10.36
C LEU A 152 -7.26 -1.41 -10.89
N LYS A 153 -7.53 -1.60 -12.18
CA LYS A 153 -7.52 -2.90 -12.85
C LYS A 153 -6.15 -3.58 -12.69
N ASP A 154 -5.08 -2.86 -12.96
CA ASP A 154 -3.71 -3.38 -12.87
C ASP A 154 -3.34 -3.79 -11.44
N THR A 155 -3.95 -3.16 -10.43
CA THR A 155 -3.75 -3.52 -9.01
C THR A 155 -4.56 -4.76 -8.62
N VAL A 156 -5.75 -4.96 -9.20
CA VAL A 156 -6.63 -6.10 -8.88
C VAL A 156 -6.07 -7.42 -9.41
N GLU A 157 -5.51 -7.43 -10.61
CA GLU A 157 -4.98 -8.66 -11.23
C GLU A 157 -3.92 -9.37 -10.38
N PRO A 158 -2.86 -8.70 -9.90
CA PRO A 158 -1.86 -9.33 -9.03
C PRO A 158 -2.43 -9.80 -7.69
N VAL A 159 -3.36 -9.03 -7.12
CA VAL A 159 -4.00 -9.35 -5.83
C VAL A 159 -4.87 -10.60 -5.95
N SER A 160 -5.65 -10.73 -7.01
CA SER A 160 -6.50 -11.90 -7.22
C SER A 160 -5.70 -13.21 -7.35
N TYR A 161 -4.53 -13.17 -7.98
CA TYR A 161 -3.63 -14.32 -8.09
C TYR A 161 -3.05 -14.74 -6.73
N THR A 162 -2.79 -13.78 -5.85
CA THR A 162 -2.12 -14.03 -4.55
C THR A 162 -3.10 -14.50 -3.46
N HIS A 163 -4.38 -14.15 -3.55
CA HIS A 163 -5.34 -14.29 -2.45
C HIS A 163 -6.47 -15.29 -2.70
N LEU A 164 -6.81 -15.57 -3.95
CA LEU A 164 -7.84 -16.56 -4.27
C LEU A 164 -7.34 -18.01 -4.23
N THR A 165 -6.04 -18.20 -4.14
CA THR A 165 -5.39 -19.52 -3.96
C THR A 165 -5.05 -19.82 -2.50
N LEU A 166 -5.72 -19.19 -1.54
CA LEU A 166 -5.60 -19.60 -0.14
C LEU A 166 -6.14 -21.02 0.02
N PRO A 167 -5.34 -21.96 0.57
CA PRO A 167 -5.72 -23.36 0.74
C PRO A 167 -6.92 -23.55 1.65
#